data_abf490d55d5908ec65b724f88e2310c4
#
_entry.id   abf490d55d5908ec65b724f88e2310c4
#
_cell.length_a   1.000
_cell.length_b   1.000
_cell.length_c   1.000
_cell.angle_alpha   90.00
_cell.angle_beta   90.00
_cell.angle_gamma   90.00
#
_symmetry.space_group_name_H-M   'P 1'
#
loop_
_entity.id
_entity.type
_entity.pdbx_description
1 polymer ?
#
loop_
_entity_poly.entity_id
_entity_poly.type
_entity_poly.pdbx_seq_one_letter_code
_entity_poly.pdbx_strand_id
1 'polypeptide(L)'
;MKVIGVIPARYASVRFPGKPLAPLSGRPMILHVLAAARAARLLTRVMVATDDARIAEVVRESGGEALLTSAEAASGTDRLAEAAVRVPADVYVNLQGGEPLMAAENVDLVVETLLASPAREIATLALSGIGETAARDPNVVKVAVAADGRALYFSRAAIPFPRSGVPAFRKHLGLYAYRADALRRLAALPPSPLEKIESLEQLRWLEAGWSIWVGEAVSDSIGVDTPEDLAKAEEIFESRGDRPKQVAGTGPEGACTRNSPRPAPATVQRLGKTAEKEVIR
;
A
#
# COMPACT_ATOMS: atom_id res chain seq x y z
N MET A 1 -2.92 17.12 -19.47
CA MET A 1 -3.46 16.77 -18.15
C MET A 1 -2.38 16.00 -17.38
N LYS A 2 -2.07 16.44 -16.17
CA LYS A 2 -1.12 15.75 -15.28
C LYS A 2 -1.88 14.84 -14.33
N VAL A 3 -1.58 13.53 -14.35
CA VAL A 3 -2.13 12.53 -13.45
C VAL A 3 -0.99 11.96 -12.62
N ILE A 4 -1.03 12.17 -11.31
CA ILE A 4 0.04 11.74 -10.42
C ILE A 4 -0.44 10.62 -9.52
N GLY A 5 0.27 9.47 -9.56
CA GLY A 5 0.13 8.40 -8.59
C GLY A 5 0.93 8.72 -7.33
N VAL A 6 0.27 8.68 -6.18
CA VAL A 6 0.92 8.85 -4.88
C VAL A 6 0.68 7.59 -4.05
N ILE A 7 1.75 7.06 -3.50
CA ILE A 7 1.75 5.87 -2.66
C ILE A 7 2.05 6.32 -1.23
N PRO A 8 1.03 6.53 -0.37
CA PRO A 8 1.26 6.84 1.03
C PRO A 8 1.85 5.63 1.75
N ALA A 9 2.95 5.84 2.45
CA ALA A 9 3.65 4.81 3.21
C ALA A 9 4.11 5.36 4.56
N ARG A 10 3.79 4.66 5.66
CA ARG A 10 4.26 4.99 7.00
C ARG A 10 4.99 3.79 7.62
N TYR A 11 6.04 4.08 8.38
CA TYR A 11 6.77 3.02 9.07
C TYR A 11 5.99 2.50 10.30
N ALA A 12 5.38 3.43 11.05
CA ALA A 12 4.64 3.14 12.27
C ALA A 12 3.25 2.54 11.97
N SER A 13 3.21 1.27 11.62
CA SER A 13 1.96 0.48 11.52
C SER A 13 1.77 -0.32 12.79
N VAL A 14 0.59 -0.26 13.41
CA VAL A 14 0.30 -0.97 14.68
C VAL A 14 0.35 -2.48 14.51
N ARG A 15 -0.25 -3.01 13.43
CA ARG A 15 -0.34 -4.45 13.15
C ARG A 15 0.93 -5.04 12.55
N PHE A 16 1.69 -4.23 11.82
CA PHE A 16 2.91 -4.67 11.14
C PHE A 16 3.89 -3.49 11.02
N PRO A 17 4.69 -3.18 12.07
CA PRO A 17 5.70 -2.13 12.04
C PRO A 17 6.74 -2.39 10.95
N GLY A 18 7.11 -1.35 10.19
CA GLY A 18 8.06 -1.48 9.10
C GLY A 18 7.53 -2.16 7.84
N LYS A 19 6.22 -2.43 7.77
CA LYS A 19 5.55 -3.09 6.64
C LYS A 19 6.05 -2.67 5.25
N PRO A 20 6.21 -1.37 4.90
CA PRO A 20 6.68 -0.97 3.58
C PRO A 20 8.06 -1.51 3.21
N LEU A 21 8.91 -1.76 4.20
CA LEU A 21 10.26 -2.29 4.02
C LEU A 21 10.35 -3.81 4.21
N ALA A 22 9.25 -4.48 4.59
CA ALA A 22 9.22 -5.93 4.73
C ALA A 22 9.58 -6.59 3.39
N PRO A 23 10.46 -7.62 3.40
CA PRO A 23 10.83 -8.33 2.19
C PRO A 23 9.66 -9.15 1.64
N LEU A 24 9.34 -8.96 0.38
CA LEU A 24 8.41 -9.74 -0.41
C LEU A 24 9.15 -10.24 -1.63
N SER A 25 9.32 -11.54 -1.76
CA SER A 25 10.14 -12.16 -2.82
C SER A 25 11.53 -11.51 -2.96
N GLY A 26 12.20 -11.26 -1.82
CA GLY A 26 13.55 -10.70 -1.76
C GLY A 26 13.66 -9.19 -2.04
N ARG A 27 12.54 -8.46 -2.15
CA ARG A 27 12.52 -7.02 -2.42
C ARG A 27 11.58 -6.31 -1.44
N PRO A 28 11.90 -5.10 -0.91
CA PRO A 28 10.98 -4.33 -0.08
C PRO A 28 9.59 -4.19 -0.70
N MET A 29 8.53 -4.44 0.07
CA MET A 29 7.15 -4.45 -0.40
C MET A 29 6.74 -3.16 -1.12
N ILE A 30 7.18 -2.00 -0.63
CA ILE A 30 6.89 -0.70 -1.25
C ILE A 30 7.38 -0.60 -2.70
N LEU A 31 8.46 -1.30 -3.05
CA LEU A 31 9.01 -1.28 -4.40
C LEU A 31 8.19 -2.12 -5.39
N HIS A 32 7.41 -3.11 -4.92
CA HIS A 32 6.44 -3.81 -5.76
C HIS A 32 5.26 -2.90 -6.08
N VAL A 33 4.73 -2.17 -5.08
CA VAL A 33 3.67 -1.18 -5.31
C VAL A 33 4.13 -0.09 -6.27
N LEU A 34 5.36 0.42 -6.08
CA LEU A 34 5.93 1.42 -6.98
C LEU A 34 6.08 0.91 -8.42
N ALA A 35 6.51 -0.34 -8.59
CA ALA A 35 6.64 -0.96 -9.91
C ALA A 35 5.30 -1.13 -10.60
N ALA A 36 4.28 -1.61 -9.89
CA ALA A 36 2.91 -1.74 -10.40
C ALA A 36 2.32 -0.38 -10.81
N ALA A 37 2.50 0.65 -9.96
CA ALA A 37 2.05 2.01 -10.27
C ALA A 37 2.75 2.59 -11.51
N ARG A 38 4.05 2.34 -11.68
CA ARG A 38 4.81 2.81 -12.84
C ARG A 38 4.46 2.10 -14.15
N ALA A 39 3.89 0.90 -14.07
CA ALA A 39 3.41 0.16 -15.24
C ALA A 39 2.08 0.70 -15.77
N ALA A 40 1.34 1.50 -14.98
CA ALA A 40 0.11 2.16 -15.42
C ALA A 40 0.39 3.23 -16.48
N ARG A 41 -0.39 3.23 -17.55
CA ARG A 41 -0.17 4.07 -18.75
C ARG A 41 -0.68 5.50 -18.58
N LEU A 42 -1.69 5.70 -17.74
CA LEU A 42 -2.33 6.99 -17.54
C LEU A 42 -1.68 7.86 -16.46
N LEU A 43 -0.76 7.29 -15.67
CA LEU A 43 0.02 8.06 -14.72
C LEU A 43 1.20 8.76 -15.42
N THR A 44 1.28 10.09 -15.30
CA THR A 44 2.39 10.88 -15.84
C THR A 44 3.60 10.90 -14.90
N ARG A 45 3.38 10.61 -13.62
CA ARG A 45 4.40 10.58 -12.55
C ARG A 45 3.91 9.70 -11.41
N VAL A 46 4.83 9.05 -10.72
CA VAL A 46 4.55 8.24 -9.51
C VAL A 46 5.53 8.59 -8.42
N MET A 47 5.05 8.80 -7.19
CA MET A 47 5.88 9.06 -6.03
C MET A 47 5.39 8.33 -4.79
N VAL A 48 6.31 8.05 -3.87
CA VAL A 48 5.99 7.57 -2.53
C VAL A 48 5.99 8.76 -1.58
N ALA A 49 4.88 8.95 -0.83
CA ALA A 49 4.77 9.95 0.20
C ALA A 49 4.94 9.28 1.58
N THR A 50 5.95 9.64 2.33
CA THR A 50 6.31 8.97 3.59
C THR A 50 6.83 9.96 4.65
N ASP A 51 6.64 9.61 5.91
CA ASP A 51 7.20 10.32 7.07
C ASP A 51 8.56 9.71 7.52
N ASP A 52 9.00 8.63 6.89
CA ASP A 52 10.19 7.89 7.34
C ASP A 52 11.32 7.97 6.30
N ALA A 53 12.48 8.44 6.75
CA ALA A 53 13.67 8.62 5.90
C ALA A 53 14.16 7.28 5.29
N ARG A 54 14.04 6.16 6.02
CA ARG A 54 14.45 4.83 5.55
C ARG A 54 13.64 4.38 4.34
N ILE A 55 12.32 4.62 4.37
CA ILE A 55 11.43 4.33 3.23
C ILE A 55 11.81 5.23 2.05
N ALA A 56 12.04 6.52 2.30
CA ALA A 56 12.42 7.46 1.26
C ALA A 56 13.76 7.10 0.60
N GLU A 57 14.74 6.64 1.38
CA GLU A 57 16.06 6.22 0.91
C GLU A 57 15.94 4.98 -0.01
N VAL A 58 15.30 3.91 0.46
CA VAL A 58 15.07 2.68 -0.34
C VAL A 58 14.36 2.99 -1.66
N VAL A 59 13.38 3.89 -1.65
CA VAL A 59 12.68 4.31 -2.87
C VAL A 59 13.62 5.06 -3.81
N ARG A 60 14.43 6.00 -3.31
CA ARG A 60 15.38 6.77 -4.13
C ARG A 60 16.51 5.91 -4.71
N GLU A 61 17.06 5.00 -3.92
CA GLU A 61 18.07 4.04 -4.37
C GLU A 61 17.55 3.14 -5.51
N SER A 62 16.25 2.83 -5.50
CA SER A 62 15.59 2.10 -6.61
C SER A 62 15.30 2.97 -7.85
N GLY A 63 15.74 4.24 -7.86
CA GLY A 63 15.41 5.21 -8.92
C GLY A 63 13.96 5.72 -8.82
N GLY A 64 13.31 5.59 -7.65
CA GLY A 64 11.99 6.10 -7.36
C GLY A 64 11.99 7.53 -6.85
N GLU A 65 10.83 8.18 -6.90
CA GLU A 65 10.63 9.47 -6.27
C GLU A 65 10.01 9.29 -4.88
N ALA A 66 10.61 9.93 -3.87
CA ALA A 66 10.09 9.95 -2.52
C ALA A 66 9.96 11.39 -2.01
N LEU A 67 8.78 11.71 -1.50
CA LEU A 67 8.45 12.96 -0.85
C LEU A 67 8.31 12.73 0.66
N LEU A 68 9.11 13.44 1.45
CA LEU A 68 8.95 13.43 2.90
C LEU A 68 7.74 14.31 3.28
N THR A 69 6.84 13.75 4.07
CA THR A 69 5.59 14.36 4.54
C THR A 69 5.54 14.36 6.06
N SER A 70 4.58 15.09 6.64
CA SER A 70 4.41 15.16 8.08
C SER A 70 4.11 13.79 8.70
N ALA A 71 4.68 13.52 9.87
CA ALA A 71 4.32 12.37 10.70
C ALA A 71 2.89 12.49 11.28
N GLU A 72 2.33 13.70 11.31
CA GLU A 72 1.00 14.00 11.84
C GLU A 72 -0.15 13.69 10.86
N ALA A 73 0.15 13.33 9.60
CA ALA A 73 -0.86 12.92 8.64
C ALA A 73 -1.62 11.69 9.17
N ALA A 74 -2.89 11.88 9.53
CA ALA A 74 -3.72 10.87 10.20
C ALA A 74 -4.10 9.72 9.25
N SER A 75 -4.30 10.02 7.96
CA SER A 75 -4.72 9.08 6.93
C SER A 75 -3.82 9.09 5.69
N GLY A 76 -4.05 8.12 4.79
CA GLY A 76 -3.43 8.11 3.46
C GLY A 76 -3.88 9.32 2.62
N THR A 77 -5.13 9.74 2.76
CA THR A 77 -5.69 10.91 2.06
C THR A 77 -5.07 12.22 2.54
N ASP A 78 -4.84 12.38 3.85
CA ASP A 78 -4.16 13.57 4.38
C ASP A 78 -2.74 13.67 3.83
N ARG A 79 -2.02 12.56 3.78
CA ARG A 79 -0.67 12.49 3.22
C ARG A 79 -0.65 12.78 1.71
N LEU A 80 -1.66 12.31 1.00
CA LEU A 80 -1.88 12.62 -0.41
C LEU A 80 -2.15 14.11 -0.62
N ALA A 81 -2.99 14.72 0.23
CA ALA A 81 -3.30 16.14 0.17
C ALA A 81 -2.06 17.01 0.45
N GLU A 82 -1.23 16.63 1.41
CA GLU A 82 0.07 17.30 1.65
C GLU A 82 0.99 17.19 0.42
N ALA A 83 1.06 16.02 -0.21
CA ALA A 83 1.83 15.84 -1.46
C ALA A 83 1.28 16.71 -2.58
N ALA A 84 -0.05 16.86 -2.68
CA ALA A 84 -0.70 17.67 -3.70
C ALA A 84 -0.41 19.17 -3.58
N VAL A 85 -0.17 19.67 -2.37
CA VAL A 85 0.27 21.08 -2.16
C VAL A 85 1.65 21.31 -2.74
N ARG A 86 2.56 20.33 -2.64
CA ARG A 86 3.96 20.46 -3.07
C ARG A 86 4.17 20.11 -4.53
N VAL A 87 3.33 19.24 -5.08
CA VAL A 87 3.47 18.73 -6.46
C VAL A 87 2.13 18.88 -7.18
N PRO A 88 1.84 20.03 -7.82
CA PRO A 88 0.57 20.30 -8.47
C PRO A 88 0.28 19.39 -9.67
N ALA A 89 -0.95 18.87 -9.74
CA ALA A 89 -1.49 18.07 -10.84
C ALA A 89 -2.99 18.34 -11.03
N ASP A 90 -3.56 17.79 -12.12
CA ASP A 90 -5.00 17.87 -12.40
C ASP A 90 -5.76 16.76 -11.67
N VAL A 91 -5.13 15.58 -11.57
CA VAL A 91 -5.69 14.36 -10.95
C VAL A 91 -4.63 13.71 -10.07
N TYR A 92 -5.06 13.25 -8.91
CA TYR A 92 -4.24 12.43 -8.00
C TYR A 92 -4.85 11.05 -7.85
N VAL A 93 -4.01 10.03 -7.92
CA VAL A 93 -4.38 8.63 -7.66
C VAL A 93 -3.73 8.19 -6.36
N ASN A 94 -4.55 7.75 -5.41
CA ASN A 94 -4.12 7.19 -4.13
C ASN A 94 -3.96 5.67 -4.28
N LEU A 95 -2.70 5.20 -4.29
CA LEU A 95 -2.37 3.79 -4.34
C LEU A 95 -1.94 3.34 -2.94
N GLN A 96 -2.64 2.36 -2.39
CA GLN A 96 -2.32 1.88 -1.04
C GLN A 96 -0.93 1.22 -0.99
N GLY A 97 -0.05 1.75 -0.13
CA GLY A 97 1.30 1.18 0.06
C GLY A 97 1.32 -0.26 0.60
N GLY A 98 0.17 -0.78 1.02
CA GLY A 98 -0.04 -2.16 1.46
C GLY A 98 -0.59 -3.10 0.39
N GLU A 99 -0.70 -2.70 -0.88
CA GLU A 99 -1.28 -3.53 -1.95
C GLU A 99 -0.25 -3.86 -3.05
N PRO A 100 0.75 -4.72 -2.76
CA PRO A 100 1.83 -5.03 -3.70
C PRO A 100 1.38 -5.79 -4.95
N LEU A 101 0.18 -6.36 -4.93
CA LEU A 101 -0.42 -7.13 -6.04
C LEU A 101 -1.40 -6.32 -6.89
N MET A 102 -1.50 -4.98 -6.67
CA MET A 102 -2.35 -4.12 -7.47
C MET A 102 -1.97 -4.19 -8.95
N ALA A 103 -2.94 -4.50 -9.81
CA ALA A 103 -2.73 -4.52 -11.25
C ALA A 103 -2.64 -3.10 -11.81
N ALA A 104 -1.71 -2.87 -12.75
CA ALA A 104 -1.57 -1.60 -13.44
C ALA A 104 -2.84 -1.20 -14.21
N GLU A 105 -3.56 -2.18 -14.75
CA GLU A 105 -4.82 -1.99 -15.44
C GLU A 105 -5.90 -1.41 -14.51
N ASN A 106 -5.94 -1.83 -13.24
CA ASN A 106 -6.85 -1.23 -12.26
C ASN A 106 -6.50 0.24 -12.00
N VAL A 107 -5.21 0.59 -11.99
CA VAL A 107 -4.78 1.98 -11.86
C VAL A 107 -5.23 2.83 -13.05
N ASP A 108 -5.12 2.32 -14.27
CA ASP A 108 -5.65 3.00 -15.46
C ASP A 108 -7.18 3.13 -15.38
N LEU A 109 -7.90 2.06 -14.99
CA LEU A 109 -9.37 2.04 -14.92
C LEU A 109 -9.94 3.03 -13.90
N VAL A 110 -9.31 3.24 -12.74
CA VAL A 110 -9.80 4.24 -11.78
C VAL A 110 -9.66 5.66 -12.36
N VAL A 111 -8.61 5.93 -13.12
CA VAL A 111 -8.44 7.21 -13.83
C VAL A 111 -9.48 7.35 -14.93
N GLU A 112 -9.69 6.34 -15.76
CA GLU A 112 -10.73 6.33 -16.80
C GLU A 112 -12.13 6.53 -16.20
N THR A 113 -12.42 5.86 -15.08
CA THR A 113 -13.69 6.03 -14.35
C THR A 113 -13.91 7.48 -13.94
N LEU A 114 -12.88 8.16 -13.42
CA LEU A 114 -12.95 9.57 -13.06
C LEU A 114 -13.15 10.46 -14.30
N LEU A 115 -12.40 10.18 -15.36
CA LEU A 115 -12.36 11.02 -16.56
C LEU A 115 -13.57 10.83 -17.48
N ALA A 116 -14.40 9.81 -17.27
CA ALA A 116 -15.59 9.55 -18.07
C ALA A 116 -16.62 10.71 -18.05
N SER A 117 -16.51 11.64 -17.06
CA SER A 117 -17.28 12.88 -17.06
C SER A 117 -16.53 13.98 -16.28
N PRO A 118 -16.57 15.23 -16.75
CA PRO A 118 -16.04 16.38 -15.98
C PRO A 118 -16.69 16.54 -14.60
N ALA A 119 -17.94 16.11 -14.44
CA ALA A 119 -18.68 16.18 -13.17
C ALA A 119 -18.23 15.13 -12.14
N ARG A 120 -17.42 14.15 -12.53
CA ARG A 120 -16.87 13.16 -11.60
C ARG A 120 -15.66 13.74 -10.89
N GLU A 121 -15.75 13.85 -9.56
CA GLU A 121 -14.70 14.41 -8.73
C GLU A 121 -13.92 13.35 -7.96
N ILE A 122 -14.56 12.18 -7.68
CA ILE A 122 -13.99 11.04 -6.95
C ILE A 122 -14.35 9.76 -7.70
N ALA A 123 -13.38 8.89 -7.90
CA ALA A 123 -13.60 7.55 -8.44
C ALA A 123 -12.87 6.50 -7.60
N THR A 124 -13.42 5.30 -7.57
CA THR A 124 -12.84 4.10 -6.99
C THR A 124 -13.22 2.88 -7.83
N LEU A 125 -12.76 1.69 -7.44
CA LEU A 125 -13.09 0.45 -8.13
C LEU A 125 -13.76 -0.56 -7.20
N ALA A 126 -14.52 -1.46 -7.79
CA ALA A 126 -15.02 -2.64 -7.12
C ALA A 126 -14.88 -3.87 -8.02
N LEU A 127 -14.63 -5.02 -7.42
CA LEU A 127 -14.65 -6.32 -8.05
C LEU A 127 -16.00 -6.98 -7.81
N SER A 128 -16.73 -7.30 -8.87
CA SER A 128 -18.01 -7.97 -8.81
C SER A 128 -17.87 -9.48 -8.61
N GLY A 129 -18.93 -10.12 -8.09
CA GLY A 129 -19.03 -11.58 -8.05
C GLY A 129 -18.21 -12.26 -6.97
N ILE A 130 -17.85 -11.55 -5.88
CA ILE A 130 -17.23 -12.21 -4.73
C ILE A 130 -18.22 -13.18 -4.06
N GLY A 131 -17.70 -14.33 -3.62
CA GLY A 131 -18.51 -15.35 -2.95
C GLY A 131 -19.01 -14.92 -1.57
N GLU A 132 -20.01 -15.61 -1.05
CA GLU A 132 -20.65 -15.30 0.24
C GLU A 132 -19.66 -15.35 1.41
N THR A 133 -18.70 -16.27 1.41
CA THR A 133 -17.65 -16.38 2.43
C THR A 133 -16.82 -15.09 2.49
N ALA A 134 -16.34 -14.58 1.34
CA ALA A 134 -15.61 -13.33 1.27
C ALA A 134 -16.48 -12.12 1.65
N ALA A 135 -17.78 -12.14 1.29
CA ALA A 135 -18.69 -11.05 1.66
C ALA A 135 -18.96 -10.99 3.17
N ARG A 136 -18.89 -12.10 3.90
CA ARG A 136 -19.05 -12.16 5.36
C ARG A 136 -17.79 -11.78 6.12
N ASP A 137 -16.62 -11.73 5.46
CA ASP A 137 -15.38 -11.28 6.09
C ASP A 137 -15.43 -9.75 6.30
N PRO A 138 -15.32 -9.25 7.54
CA PRO A 138 -15.32 -7.82 7.83
C PRO A 138 -14.05 -7.09 7.33
N ASN A 139 -12.98 -7.82 7.00
CA ASN A 139 -11.78 -7.22 6.40
C ASN A 139 -11.96 -6.95 4.90
N VAL A 140 -12.89 -7.64 4.26
CA VAL A 140 -13.31 -7.36 2.89
C VAL A 140 -14.40 -6.29 2.92
N VAL A 141 -14.11 -5.09 2.46
CA VAL A 141 -15.10 -4.01 2.38
C VAL A 141 -16.01 -4.23 1.18
N LYS A 142 -17.32 -4.14 1.38
CA LYS A 142 -18.33 -4.24 0.31
C LYS A 142 -18.82 -2.86 -0.07
N VAL A 143 -19.26 -2.73 -1.32
CA VAL A 143 -19.90 -1.51 -1.83
C VAL A 143 -21.19 -1.83 -2.54
N ALA A 144 -22.26 -1.14 -2.16
CA ALA A 144 -23.51 -1.09 -2.91
C ALA A 144 -23.44 0.03 -3.95
N VAL A 145 -23.78 -0.28 -5.21
CA VAL A 145 -23.61 0.64 -6.34
C VAL A 145 -24.97 0.87 -7.02
N ALA A 146 -25.30 2.12 -7.28
CA ALA A 146 -26.49 2.52 -8.01
C ALA A 146 -26.37 2.17 -9.50
N ALA A 147 -27.49 2.18 -10.20
CA ALA A 147 -27.55 1.85 -11.63
C ALA A 147 -26.71 2.82 -12.51
N ASP A 148 -26.48 4.05 -12.05
CA ASP A 148 -25.65 5.04 -12.74
C ASP A 148 -24.15 4.93 -12.41
N GLY A 149 -23.76 3.98 -11.56
CA GLY A 149 -22.37 3.72 -11.18
C GLY A 149 -21.92 4.49 -9.92
N ARG A 150 -22.79 5.22 -9.21
CA ARG A 150 -22.44 5.87 -7.96
C ARG A 150 -22.49 4.89 -6.78
N ALA A 151 -21.54 5.01 -5.87
CA ALA A 151 -21.61 4.31 -4.60
C ALA A 151 -22.80 4.79 -3.78
N LEU A 152 -23.59 3.84 -3.30
CA LEU A 152 -24.69 4.10 -2.35
C LEU A 152 -24.19 4.01 -0.91
N TYR A 153 -23.39 3.00 -0.62
CA TYR A 153 -22.80 2.78 0.71
C TYR A 153 -21.64 1.80 0.67
N PHE A 154 -20.69 1.97 1.59
CA PHE A 154 -19.60 1.02 1.84
C PHE A 154 -19.80 0.42 3.23
N SER A 155 -19.55 -0.89 3.38
CA SER A 155 -19.70 -1.54 4.68
C SER A 155 -18.77 -2.75 4.83
N ARG A 156 -18.38 -2.99 6.08
CA ARG A 156 -17.77 -4.26 6.48
C ARG A 156 -18.78 -5.40 6.60
N ALA A 157 -20.08 -5.08 6.77
CA ALA A 157 -21.16 -6.05 6.69
C ALA A 157 -21.37 -6.54 5.25
N ALA A 158 -21.98 -7.72 5.10
CA ALA A 158 -22.40 -8.22 3.79
C ALA A 158 -23.58 -7.40 3.25
N ILE A 159 -23.33 -6.56 2.28
CA ILE A 159 -24.35 -5.75 1.58
C ILE A 159 -24.28 -5.99 0.07
N PRO A 160 -25.47 -5.98 -0.64
CA PRO A 160 -26.83 -5.93 -0.09
C PRO A 160 -27.25 -7.22 0.63
N PHE A 161 -28.24 -7.13 1.53
CA PHE A 161 -28.79 -8.34 2.15
C PHE A 161 -29.62 -9.13 1.12
N PRO A 162 -29.26 -10.39 0.82
CA PRO A 162 -29.96 -11.18 -0.20
C PRO A 162 -31.23 -11.81 0.39
N ARG A 163 -32.35 -11.07 0.40
CA ARG A 163 -33.64 -11.62 0.81
C ARG A 163 -34.21 -12.56 -0.23
N SER A 164 -33.88 -12.37 -1.50
CA SER A 164 -34.30 -13.18 -2.65
C SER A 164 -33.24 -13.12 -3.75
N GLY A 165 -33.11 -14.20 -4.52
CA GLY A 165 -32.16 -14.30 -5.63
C GLY A 165 -30.72 -14.61 -5.20
N VAL A 166 -29.81 -14.54 -6.16
CA VAL A 166 -28.36 -14.74 -5.93
C VAL A 166 -27.76 -13.40 -5.51
N PRO A 167 -27.00 -13.34 -4.40
CA PRO A 167 -26.38 -12.10 -3.97
C PRO A 167 -25.29 -11.66 -4.96
N ALA A 168 -25.35 -10.40 -5.38
CA ALA A 168 -24.34 -9.77 -6.23
C ALA A 168 -23.43 -8.89 -5.37
N PHE A 169 -22.58 -9.52 -4.55
CA PHE A 169 -21.62 -8.78 -3.72
C PHE A 169 -20.49 -8.19 -4.56
N ARG A 170 -20.06 -6.98 -4.19
CA ARG A 170 -18.92 -6.28 -4.80
C ARG A 170 -17.90 -5.94 -3.73
N LYS A 171 -16.68 -6.41 -3.91
CA LYS A 171 -15.52 -6.04 -3.07
C LYS A 171 -15.02 -4.67 -3.52
N HIS A 172 -14.99 -3.72 -2.60
CA HIS A 172 -14.34 -2.44 -2.82
C HIS A 172 -12.81 -2.61 -2.83
N LEU A 173 -12.13 -2.01 -3.79
CA LEU A 173 -10.67 -1.89 -3.82
C LEU A 173 -10.27 -0.50 -3.30
N GLY A 174 -9.29 -0.44 -2.39
CA GLY A 174 -8.81 0.78 -1.74
C GLY A 174 -8.05 1.75 -2.66
N LEU A 175 -8.31 1.71 -3.95
CA LEU A 175 -7.71 2.55 -4.99
C LEU A 175 -8.65 3.69 -5.35
N TYR A 176 -8.14 4.93 -5.32
CA TYR A 176 -8.96 6.12 -5.58
C TYR A 176 -8.28 7.07 -6.56
N ALA A 177 -9.08 7.73 -7.39
CA ALA A 177 -8.68 8.89 -8.17
C ALA A 177 -9.52 10.11 -7.76
N TYR A 178 -8.87 11.26 -7.66
CA TYR A 178 -9.48 12.53 -7.26
C TYR A 178 -9.11 13.64 -8.23
N ARG A 179 -10.05 14.53 -8.53
CA ARG A 179 -9.67 15.84 -9.07
C ARG A 179 -8.99 16.67 -7.98
N ALA A 180 -8.00 17.47 -8.36
CA ALA A 180 -7.17 18.22 -7.41
C ALA A 180 -7.98 19.08 -6.44
N ASP A 181 -9.04 19.76 -6.92
CA ASP A 181 -9.88 20.61 -6.09
C ASP A 181 -10.72 19.80 -5.12
N ALA A 182 -11.25 18.65 -5.56
CA ALA A 182 -11.98 17.73 -4.71
C ALA A 182 -11.11 17.20 -3.58
N LEU A 183 -9.90 16.73 -3.89
CA LEU A 183 -8.96 16.21 -2.88
C LEU A 183 -8.73 17.22 -1.74
N ARG A 184 -8.49 18.50 -2.06
CA ARG A 184 -8.29 19.55 -1.05
C ARG A 184 -9.51 19.75 -0.16
N ARG A 185 -10.71 19.72 -0.73
CA ARG A 185 -11.99 19.87 0.00
C ARG A 185 -12.28 18.65 0.87
N LEU A 186 -11.99 17.45 0.37
CA LEU A 186 -12.19 16.18 1.11
C LEU A 186 -11.26 16.06 2.31
N ALA A 187 -9.99 16.40 2.16
CA ALA A 187 -9.02 16.37 3.26
C ALA A 187 -9.35 17.38 4.38
N ALA A 188 -10.10 18.45 4.07
CA ALA A 188 -10.55 19.42 5.07
C ALA A 188 -11.80 18.99 5.86
N LEU A 189 -12.45 17.88 5.50
CA LEU A 189 -13.63 17.39 6.19
C LEU A 189 -13.26 16.76 7.54
N PRO A 190 -14.02 17.07 8.62
CA PRO A 190 -13.82 16.39 9.89
C PRO A 190 -14.28 14.93 9.83
N PRO A 191 -13.70 14.04 10.65
CA PRO A 191 -14.15 12.66 10.74
C PRO A 191 -15.62 12.52 11.08
N SER A 192 -16.37 11.71 10.32
CA SER A 192 -17.81 11.55 10.43
C SER A 192 -18.22 10.38 11.35
N PRO A 193 -19.49 10.32 11.80
CA PRO A 193 -19.99 9.22 12.62
C PRO A 193 -19.88 7.84 11.93
N LEU A 194 -20.32 7.72 10.68
CA LEU A 194 -20.28 6.43 9.96
C LEU A 194 -18.85 5.98 9.69
N GLU A 195 -17.95 6.91 9.33
CA GLU A 195 -16.53 6.63 9.20
C GLU A 195 -15.96 6.00 10.46
N LYS A 196 -16.26 6.56 11.64
CA LYS A 196 -15.75 6.06 12.92
C LYS A 196 -16.31 4.68 13.26
N ILE A 197 -17.58 4.42 12.98
CA ILE A 197 -18.25 3.14 13.26
C ILE A 197 -17.68 2.03 12.37
N GLU A 198 -17.61 2.27 11.07
CA GLU A 198 -17.14 1.27 10.10
C GLU A 198 -15.61 1.27 9.95
N SER A 199 -14.92 2.31 10.47
CA SER A 199 -13.49 2.58 10.18
C SER A 199 -13.22 2.62 8.67
N LEU A 200 -14.04 3.38 7.94
CA LEU A 200 -14.01 3.55 6.50
C LEU A 200 -14.05 5.04 6.14
N GLU A 201 -12.91 5.62 5.75
CA GLU A 201 -12.76 7.05 5.49
C GLU A 201 -13.73 7.57 4.43
N GLN A 202 -14.01 6.80 3.39
CA GLN A 202 -14.90 7.20 2.29
C GLN A 202 -16.35 7.44 2.72
N LEU A 203 -16.78 6.96 3.87
CA LEU A 203 -18.09 7.26 4.42
C LEU A 203 -18.21 8.71 4.83
N ARG A 204 -17.11 9.36 5.28
CA ARG A 204 -17.07 10.81 5.55
C ARG A 204 -17.52 11.61 4.33
N TRP A 205 -17.06 11.20 3.16
CA TRP A 205 -17.36 11.90 1.91
C TRP A 205 -18.82 11.71 1.51
N LEU A 206 -19.36 10.49 1.64
CA LEU A 206 -20.79 10.22 1.38
C LEU A 206 -21.69 11.00 2.34
N GLU A 207 -21.37 11.04 3.64
CA GLU A 207 -22.13 11.82 4.65
C GLU A 207 -22.08 13.32 4.36
N ALA A 208 -20.98 13.81 3.77
CA ALA A 208 -20.86 15.21 3.34
C ALA A 208 -21.53 15.49 1.97
N GLY A 209 -22.25 14.53 1.40
CA GLY A 209 -22.99 14.67 0.14
C GLY A 209 -22.16 14.53 -1.14
N TRP A 210 -20.93 14.01 -1.06
CA TRP A 210 -20.12 13.76 -2.23
C TRP A 210 -20.55 12.49 -2.95
N SER A 211 -20.44 12.49 -4.28
CA SER A 211 -20.64 11.30 -5.11
C SER A 211 -19.31 10.63 -5.38
N ILE A 212 -19.24 9.30 -5.11
CA ILE A 212 -18.09 8.46 -5.44
C ILE A 212 -18.50 7.56 -6.60
N TRP A 213 -17.78 7.62 -7.71
CA TRP A 213 -18.03 6.79 -8.89
C TRP A 213 -17.24 5.49 -8.79
N VAL A 214 -17.91 4.37 -9.05
CA VAL A 214 -17.36 3.04 -8.91
C VAL A 214 -17.19 2.39 -10.28
N GLY A 215 -15.94 2.15 -10.69
CA GLY A 215 -15.62 1.37 -11.88
C GLY A 215 -15.51 -0.12 -11.55
N GLU A 216 -15.59 -0.97 -12.57
CA GLU A 216 -15.39 -2.41 -12.44
C GLU A 216 -13.90 -2.75 -12.52
N ALA A 217 -13.37 -3.44 -11.53
CA ALA A 217 -11.98 -3.89 -11.50
C ALA A 217 -11.77 -5.12 -12.39
N VAL A 218 -10.63 -5.22 -13.07
CA VAL A 218 -10.29 -6.40 -13.90
C VAL A 218 -9.72 -7.55 -13.09
N SER A 219 -9.18 -7.27 -11.91
CA SER A 219 -8.59 -8.29 -11.03
C SER A 219 -8.68 -7.86 -9.57
N ASP A 220 -8.62 -8.85 -8.68
CA ASP A 220 -8.53 -8.61 -7.25
C ASP A 220 -7.18 -8.03 -6.85
N SER A 221 -7.17 -7.26 -5.77
CA SER A 221 -5.98 -6.83 -5.05
C SER A 221 -6.04 -7.34 -3.62
N ILE A 222 -4.91 -7.85 -3.13
CA ILE A 222 -4.79 -8.36 -1.77
C ILE A 222 -3.96 -7.37 -0.97
N GLY A 223 -4.60 -6.80 0.05
CA GLY A 223 -3.93 -5.96 1.02
C GLY A 223 -3.07 -6.80 1.98
N VAL A 224 -1.85 -6.34 2.21
CA VAL A 224 -0.96 -6.88 3.23
C VAL A 224 -1.05 -5.98 4.46
N ASP A 225 -1.66 -6.49 5.52
CA ASP A 225 -1.82 -5.76 6.78
C ASP A 225 -1.17 -6.47 7.97
N THR A 226 -0.91 -7.75 7.83
CA THR A 226 -0.26 -8.61 8.83
C THR A 226 0.88 -9.41 8.20
N PRO A 227 1.78 -10.02 8.99
CA PRO A 227 2.77 -10.96 8.47
C PRO A 227 2.18 -12.16 7.73
N GLU A 228 0.99 -12.63 8.16
CA GLU A 228 0.27 -13.74 7.52
C GLU A 228 -0.22 -13.34 6.12
N ASP A 229 -0.66 -12.09 5.95
CA ASP A 229 -1.04 -11.56 4.62
C ASP A 229 0.18 -11.44 3.70
N LEU A 230 1.36 -11.10 4.28
CA LEU A 230 2.61 -11.05 3.52
C LEU A 230 2.98 -12.43 2.98
N ALA A 231 2.86 -13.48 3.80
CA ALA A 231 3.12 -14.86 3.37
C ALA A 231 2.18 -15.28 2.22
N LYS A 232 0.88 -14.97 2.33
CA LYS A 232 -0.07 -15.22 1.24
C LYS A 232 0.27 -14.46 -0.04
N ALA A 233 0.69 -13.19 0.09
CA ALA A 233 1.12 -12.41 -1.05
C ALA A 233 2.36 -13.03 -1.72
N GLU A 234 3.29 -13.58 -0.93
CA GLU A 234 4.49 -14.25 -1.43
C GLU A 234 4.16 -15.51 -2.24
N GLU A 235 3.26 -16.36 -1.75
CA GLU A 235 2.76 -17.52 -2.48
C GLU A 235 2.17 -17.14 -3.86
N ILE A 236 1.43 -16.03 -3.91
CA ILE A 236 0.83 -15.53 -5.16
C ILE A 236 1.92 -15.01 -6.12
N PHE A 237 2.91 -14.26 -5.63
CA PHE A 237 4.05 -13.82 -6.44
C PHE A 237 4.80 -14.99 -7.05
N GLU A 238 5.08 -16.03 -6.25
CA GLU A 238 5.75 -17.23 -6.74
C GLU A 238 4.93 -17.96 -7.81
N SER A 239 3.60 -18.06 -7.63
CA SER A 239 2.71 -18.72 -8.58
C SER A 239 2.59 -17.98 -9.93
N ARG A 240 2.75 -16.64 -9.93
CA ARG A 240 2.73 -15.81 -11.14
C ARG A 240 4.05 -15.84 -11.92
N GLY A 241 5.11 -16.41 -11.35
CA GLY A 241 6.44 -16.43 -11.96
C GLY A 241 7.14 -15.06 -11.97
N ASP A 242 6.63 -14.11 -11.22
CA ASP A 242 7.14 -12.74 -11.10
C ASP A 242 8.39 -12.65 -10.18
N ARG A 243 9.28 -13.64 -10.25
CA ARG A 243 10.57 -13.51 -9.55
C ARG A 243 11.32 -12.32 -10.16
N PRO A 244 11.71 -11.31 -9.37
CA PRO A 244 12.59 -10.28 -9.86
C PRO A 244 13.88 -10.98 -10.36
N LYS A 245 14.26 -10.74 -11.60
CA LYS A 245 15.59 -11.15 -12.09
C LYS A 245 16.57 -10.56 -11.09
N GLN A 246 17.30 -11.43 -10.38
CA GLN A 246 18.41 -11.01 -9.55
C GLN A 246 19.30 -10.13 -10.42
N VAL A 247 19.41 -8.86 -10.08
CA VAL A 247 20.44 -7.99 -10.67
C VAL A 247 21.72 -8.61 -10.20
N ALA A 248 22.43 -9.28 -11.12
CA ALA A 248 23.74 -9.83 -10.89
C ALA A 248 24.62 -8.68 -10.37
N GLY A 249 24.96 -8.73 -9.08
CA GLY A 249 25.90 -7.81 -8.50
C GLY A 249 27.20 -7.91 -9.27
N THR A 250 27.58 -6.85 -9.94
CA THR A 250 28.93 -6.65 -10.42
C THR A 250 29.84 -6.47 -9.21
N GLY A 251 30.25 -7.61 -8.65
CA GLY A 251 31.38 -7.64 -7.73
C GLY A 251 32.65 -7.28 -8.50
N PRO A 252 33.53 -6.45 -7.96
CA PRO A 252 34.82 -6.22 -8.60
C PRO A 252 35.68 -7.51 -8.52
N GLU A 253 35.93 -8.12 -9.66
CA GLU A 253 37.04 -9.06 -9.81
C GLU A 253 38.33 -8.28 -9.62
N GLY A 254 38.99 -8.50 -8.50
CA GLY A 254 40.30 -7.97 -8.18
C GLY A 254 41.16 -9.09 -7.64
N ALA A 255 41.88 -9.76 -8.52
CA ALA A 255 42.92 -10.70 -8.19
C ALA A 255 43.96 -10.08 -7.25
N CYS A 256 44.29 -10.73 -6.13
CA CYS A 256 45.62 -10.63 -5.52
C CYS A 256 46.01 -11.95 -4.86
N THR A 257 46.75 -12.70 -5.59
CA THR A 257 47.63 -13.79 -5.08
C THR A 257 48.75 -13.16 -4.26
N ARG A 258 48.85 -13.45 -2.96
CA ARG A 258 50.15 -13.53 -2.28
C ARG A 258 50.07 -14.41 -1.02
N ASN A 259 50.84 -15.44 -1.11
CA ASN A 259 51.42 -16.31 -0.10
C ASN A 259 51.75 -15.55 1.21
N SER A 260 51.33 -16.07 2.35
CA SER A 260 51.96 -15.82 3.64
C SER A 260 51.71 -16.95 4.63
N PRO A 261 52.66 -17.29 5.49
CA PRO A 261 52.77 -18.59 6.13
C PRO A 261 51.96 -18.74 7.41
N ARG A 262 51.66 -19.99 7.77
CA ARG A 262 50.99 -20.39 9.01
C ARG A 262 51.75 -19.95 10.26
N PRO A 263 51.13 -19.46 11.33
CA PRO A 263 51.72 -19.45 12.66
C PRO A 263 51.47 -20.78 13.40
N ALA A 264 52.50 -21.19 14.15
CA ALA A 264 52.56 -22.38 14.98
C ALA A 264 51.64 -22.31 16.23
N PRO A 265 51.37 -23.47 16.90
CA PRO A 265 50.42 -23.53 18.00
C PRO A 265 51.01 -23.02 19.31
N ALA A 266 50.27 -22.20 20.04
CA ALA A 266 50.65 -21.72 21.37
C ALA A 266 50.19 -22.68 22.47
N THR A 267 51.14 -22.95 23.35
CA THR A 267 51.15 -23.83 24.52
C THR A 267 50.15 -23.35 25.59
N VAL A 268 49.38 -24.29 26.13
CA VAL A 268 48.54 -24.14 27.30
C VAL A 268 49.40 -24.06 28.56
N GLN A 269 49.28 -22.97 29.31
CA GLN A 269 49.71 -22.94 30.73
C GLN A 269 48.48 -22.79 31.63
N ARG A 270 48.31 -23.80 32.47
CA ARG A 270 47.44 -23.84 33.64
C ARG A 270 48.09 -23.13 34.81
N LEU A 271 47.35 -22.28 35.47
CA LEU A 271 47.49 -21.89 36.91
C LEU A 271 46.11 -21.36 37.30
N GLY A 272 45.41 -21.81 38.31
CA GLY A 272 45.75 -22.16 39.65
C GLY A 272 44.68 -21.51 40.52
N LYS A 273 43.92 -22.29 41.26
CA LYS A 273 42.80 -21.89 42.16
C LYS A 273 43.25 -20.89 43.21
N THR A 274 42.37 -19.98 43.63
CA THR A 274 42.05 -19.80 45.04
C THR A 274 40.66 -19.13 45.19
N ALA A 275 39.91 -19.69 46.12
CA ALA A 275 38.64 -19.21 46.63
C ALA A 275 38.84 -18.11 47.69
N GLU A 276 37.87 -17.23 47.83
CA GLU A 276 37.44 -16.84 49.18
C GLU A 276 36.06 -16.14 49.15
N LYS A 277 35.32 -16.44 50.19
CA LYS A 277 33.97 -16.00 50.57
C LYS A 277 33.98 -14.60 51.17
N GLU A 278 32.84 -13.93 51.13
CA GLU A 278 32.12 -13.21 52.21
C GLU A 278 31.00 -12.41 51.57
N VAL A 279 29.74 -12.62 51.80
CA VAL A 279 28.82 -12.54 52.94
C VAL A 279 28.57 -11.08 53.41
N ILE A 280 27.25 -10.73 53.31
CA ILE A 280 26.46 -9.78 54.13
C ILE A 280 26.57 -8.26 53.74
N ARG A 281 25.53 -7.66 53.22
CA ARG A 281 24.33 -7.05 53.87
C ARG A 281 23.33 -6.59 52.83
#